data_71739ecffa08f20fb34743320c2a1092
#
_entry.id   71739ecffa08f20fb34743320c2a1092
#
_cell.length_a   1.000
_cell.length_b   1.000
_cell.length_c   1.000
_cell.angle_alpha   90.00
_cell.angle_beta   90.00
_cell.angle_gamma   90.00
#
_symmetry.space_group_name_H-M   'P 1'
#
loop_
_entity.id
_entity.type
_entity.pdbx_description
1 polymer ?
#
loop_
_entity_poly.entity_id
_entity_poly.type
_entity_poly.pdbx_seq_one_letter_code
_entity_poly.pdbx_strand_id
1 'polypeptide(L)'
;MSSSTQLVRAVIPVLDLMIGQIVLAKAGNRDEYRPVETPLTFSSQPLEVAKAMFNQTCCDWLYLADIDSFAGASPNWNVYNELLNHGFGLWIDANWMIDDRYRHIHEKIESPERLEIILSSETLSSLDQFSTFTQLIEKGIQPIFSLDRKSGQTITQPGELSELAPIELVKEAYNRGVRSLIVLDLDSVGTMKGIQNKDVGVGPLIQEIKQELSDLRIISGGGIREVEDVKSLLDAGCQHVLVASAIHELKLTPDDVMEFPVSPFDLGSGRSLN
;
A
#
# COMPACT_ATOMS: atom_id res chain seq x y z
N MET A 1 29.96 -8.40 3.56
CA MET A 1 28.59 -8.71 4.05
C MET A 1 27.74 -8.85 2.81
N SER A 2 27.23 -10.04 2.50
CA SER A 2 26.41 -10.26 1.30
C SER A 2 25.12 -9.48 1.43
N SER A 3 24.83 -8.60 0.46
CA SER A 3 23.49 -8.02 0.30
C SER A 3 22.53 -9.18 0.01
N SER A 4 21.79 -9.62 1.01
CA SER A 4 20.67 -10.52 0.77
C SER A 4 19.64 -9.74 -0.03
N THR A 5 19.50 -10.07 -1.31
CA THR A 5 18.37 -9.58 -2.13
C THR A 5 17.11 -10.02 -1.40
N GLN A 6 16.39 -9.05 -0.86
CA GLN A 6 15.18 -9.31 -0.11
C GLN A 6 14.07 -9.62 -1.11
N LEU A 7 13.55 -10.84 -1.06
CA LEU A 7 12.48 -11.27 -1.94
C LEU A 7 11.14 -10.89 -1.30
N VAL A 8 10.36 -10.05 -1.98
CA VAL A 8 9.02 -9.65 -1.51
C VAL A 8 7.96 -10.49 -2.22
N ARG A 9 7.04 -11.04 -1.44
CA ARG A 9 5.92 -11.84 -1.95
C ARG A 9 4.98 -11.01 -2.82
N ALA A 10 4.31 -11.67 -3.76
CA ALA A 10 3.28 -11.00 -4.56
C ALA A 10 2.09 -10.54 -3.72
N VAL A 11 1.72 -11.30 -2.69
CA VAL A 11 0.63 -10.95 -1.77
C VAL A 11 1.19 -10.16 -0.60
N ILE A 12 0.71 -8.92 -0.42
CA ILE A 12 1.06 -8.03 0.68
C ILE A 12 -0.13 -7.93 1.63
N PRO A 13 0.02 -8.35 2.88
CA PRO A 13 -1.02 -8.20 3.90
C PRO A 13 -1.30 -6.72 4.22
N VAL A 14 -2.59 -6.40 4.40
CA VAL A 14 -3.06 -5.05 4.76
C VAL A 14 -3.52 -5.02 6.21
N LEU A 15 -3.07 -4.01 6.94
CA LEU A 15 -3.47 -3.68 8.30
C LEU A 15 -4.11 -2.29 8.33
N ASP A 16 -5.35 -2.21 8.83
CA ASP A 16 -6.01 -0.93 9.12
C ASP A 16 -5.87 -0.66 10.62
N LEU A 17 -5.11 0.38 10.97
CA LEU A 17 -4.82 0.75 12.36
C LEU A 17 -5.74 1.89 12.81
N MET A 18 -6.51 1.66 13.87
CA MET A 18 -7.40 2.66 14.48
C MET A 18 -7.43 2.51 15.99
N ILE A 19 -7.21 3.59 16.71
CA ILE A 19 -7.17 3.65 18.19
C ILE A 19 -6.20 2.59 18.76
N GLY A 20 -5.00 2.46 18.12
CA GLY A 20 -3.97 1.53 18.55
C GLY A 20 -4.27 0.04 18.33
N GLN A 21 -5.33 -0.29 17.60
CA GLN A 21 -5.76 -1.64 17.30
C GLN A 21 -5.91 -1.86 15.79
N ILE A 22 -5.72 -3.10 15.35
CA ILE A 22 -6.05 -3.46 13.98
C ILE A 22 -7.56 -3.71 13.88
N VAL A 23 -8.17 -3.10 12.87
CA VAL A 23 -9.61 -3.15 12.60
C VAL A 23 -9.89 -3.75 11.23
N LEU A 24 -11.11 -4.21 11.02
CA LEU A 24 -11.60 -4.64 9.71
C LEU A 24 -12.24 -3.45 8.99
N ALA A 25 -11.66 -3.06 7.86
CA ALA A 25 -12.23 -2.04 6.99
C ALA A 25 -13.54 -2.54 6.36
N LYS A 26 -14.50 -1.64 6.21
CA LYS A 26 -15.79 -1.94 5.60
C LYS A 26 -16.21 -0.84 4.62
N ALA A 27 -15.89 -1.02 3.36
CA ALA A 27 -16.25 -0.13 2.25
C ALA A 27 -15.99 1.37 2.52
N GLY A 28 -14.92 1.70 3.26
CA GLY A 28 -14.57 3.07 3.63
C GLY A 28 -15.46 3.71 4.70
N ASN A 29 -16.44 2.99 5.25
CA ASN A 29 -17.30 3.50 6.33
C ASN A 29 -16.63 3.29 7.70
N ARG A 30 -15.84 4.27 8.12
CA ARG A 30 -15.01 4.21 9.35
C ARG A 30 -15.83 4.00 10.63
N ASP A 31 -17.07 4.42 10.68
CA ASP A 31 -17.97 4.23 11.84
C ASP A 31 -18.35 2.75 12.06
N GLU A 32 -18.24 1.96 11.01
CA GLU A 32 -18.50 0.52 11.05
C GLU A 32 -17.26 -0.33 11.32
N TYR A 33 -16.08 0.27 11.40
CA TYR A 33 -14.85 -0.47 11.67
C TYR A 33 -14.88 -1.07 13.08
N ARG A 34 -14.44 -2.31 13.21
CA ARG A 34 -14.40 -3.04 14.47
C ARG A 34 -13.04 -3.72 14.63
N PRO A 35 -12.55 -3.83 15.87
CA PRO A 35 -11.32 -4.58 16.13
C PRO A 35 -11.38 -5.98 15.52
N VAL A 36 -10.21 -6.44 15.04
CA VAL A 36 -10.08 -7.77 14.43
C VAL A 36 -10.47 -8.85 15.43
N GLU A 37 -11.42 -9.68 15.02
CA GLU A 37 -11.82 -10.93 15.66
C GLU A 37 -12.23 -11.89 14.53
N THR A 38 -11.29 -12.70 14.06
CA THR A 38 -11.45 -13.49 12.82
C THR A 38 -10.87 -14.90 12.98
N PRO A 39 -11.14 -15.83 12.06
CA PRO A 39 -10.51 -17.14 12.06
C PRO A 39 -8.97 -17.10 12.09
N LEU A 40 -8.36 -16.04 11.53
CA LEU A 40 -6.91 -15.89 11.55
C LEU A 40 -6.37 -15.60 12.96
N THR A 41 -7.05 -14.72 13.71
CA THR A 41 -6.65 -14.33 15.08
C THR A 41 -7.79 -13.67 15.82
N PHE A 42 -7.82 -13.89 17.15
CA PHE A 42 -8.73 -13.20 18.07
C PHE A 42 -8.08 -11.97 18.73
N SER A 43 -6.83 -11.67 18.39
CA SER A 43 -6.14 -10.47 18.86
C SER A 43 -6.30 -9.34 17.86
N SER A 44 -6.53 -8.12 18.35
CA SER A 44 -6.48 -6.88 17.57
C SER A 44 -5.18 -6.09 17.79
N GLN A 45 -4.25 -6.65 18.58
CA GLN A 45 -2.94 -6.00 18.81
C GLN A 45 -2.09 -6.04 17.53
N PRO A 46 -1.54 -4.89 17.07
CA PRO A 46 -0.87 -4.79 15.77
C PRO A 46 0.19 -5.86 15.53
N LEU A 47 1.09 -6.08 16.48
CA LEU A 47 2.15 -7.07 16.35
C LEU A 47 1.62 -8.51 16.25
N GLU A 48 0.58 -8.84 17.03
CA GLU A 48 0.01 -10.20 17.02
C GLU A 48 -0.72 -10.48 15.71
N VAL A 49 -1.43 -9.47 15.17
CA VAL A 49 -2.07 -9.59 13.85
C VAL A 49 -1.00 -9.70 12.75
N ALA A 50 0.06 -8.90 12.81
CA ALA A 50 1.16 -8.95 11.84
C ALA A 50 1.83 -10.33 11.82
N LYS A 51 2.09 -10.93 12.99
CA LYS A 51 2.63 -12.30 13.09
C LYS A 51 1.68 -13.35 12.53
N ALA A 52 0.38 -13.23 12.81
CA ALA A 52 -0.62 -14.15 12.27
C ALA A 52 -0.68 -14.05 10.73
N MET A 53 -0.66 -12.84 10.17
CA MET A 53 -0.60 -12.63 8.73
C MET A 53 0.69 -13.16 8.10
N PHE A 54 1.85 -12.95 8.75
CA PHE A 54 3.11 -13.53 8.31
C PHE A 54 3.04 -15.06 8.24
N ASN A 55 2.50 -15.71 9.26
CA ASN A 55 2.33 -17.17 9.27
C ASN A 55 1.46 -17.66 8.12
N GLN A 56 0.48 -16.86 7.69
CA GLN A 56 -0.44 -17.20 6.60
C GLN A 56 0.14 -16.90 5.21
N THR A 57 1.02 -15.90 5.08
CA THR A 57 1.47 -15.41 3.78
C THR A 57 2.97 -15.56 3.53
N CYS A 58 3.76 -15.85 4.58
CA CYS A 58 5.23 -15.79 4.53
C CYS A 58 5.77 -14.45 3.99
N CYS A 59 4.99 -13.37 4.11
CA CYS A 59 5.38 -12.03 3.70
C CYS A 59 5.70 -11.20 4.94
N ASP A 60 6.92 -10.66 4.99
CA ASP A 60 7.39 -9.79 6.06
C ASP A 60 7.23 -8.30 5.73
N TRP A 61 6.57 -7.97 4.62
CA TRP A 61 6.13 -6.63 4.27
C TRP A 61 4.64 -6.48 4.49
N LEU A 62 4.24 -5.33 5.05
CA LEU A 62 2.86 -5.02 5.39
C LEU A 62 2.48 -3.64 4.83
N TYR A 63 1.31 -3.53 4.26
CA TYR A 63 0.66 -2.23 4.05
C TYR A 63 -0.05 -1.85 5.36
N LEU A 64 0.19 -0.66 5.87
CA LEU A 64 -0.42 -0.14 7.09
C LEU A 64 -1.15 1.18 6.80
N ALA A 65 -2.48 1.16 6.87
CA ALA A 65 -3.29 2.38 6.86
C ALA A 65 -3.49 2.88 8.30
N ASP A 66 -2.97 4.05 8.62
CA ASP A 66 -3.17 4.71 9.91
C ASP A 66 -4.42 5.59 9.88
N ILE A 67 -5.56 5.00 10.25
CA ILE A 67 -6.87 5.64 10.15
C ILE A 67 -6.98 6.86 11.07
N ASP A 68 -6.35 6.82 12.24
CA ASP A 68 -6.33 7.95 13.19
C ASP A 68 -5.62 9.15 12.56
N SER A 69 -4.54 8.89 11.83
CA SER A 69 -3.76 9.92 11.17
C SER A 69 -4.56 10.63 10.07
N PHE A 70 -5.41 9.91 9.33
CA PHE A 70 -6.33 10.51 8.37
C PHE A 70 -7.38 11.41 9.04
N ALA A 71 -7.76 11.10 10.28
CA ALA A 71 -8.65 11.92 11.08
C ALA A 71 -7.97 13.13 11.74
N GLY A 72 -6.68 13.36 11.47
CA GLY A 72 -5.90 14.49 11.98
C GLY A 72 -5.10 14.20 13.25
N ALA A 73 -5.18 12.99 13.83
CA ALA A 73 -4.34 12.59 14.94
C ALA A 73 -2.86 12.48 14.54
N SER A 74 -1.95 12.50 15.51
CA SER A 74 -0.54 12.20 15.27
C SER A 74 -0.37 10.77 14.75
N PRO A 75 0.57 10.52 13.81
CA PRO A 75 0.88 9.16 13.37
C PRO A 75 1.24 8.23 14.54
N ASN A 76 0.88 6.97 14.43
CA ASN A 76 1.09 5.96 15.47
C ASN A 76 2.56 5.46 15.50
N TRP A 77 3.52 6.37 15.71
CA TRP A 77 4.97 6.12 15.67
C TRP A 77 5.41 4.91 16.49
N ASN A 78 4.80 4.68 17.67
CA ASN A 78 5.15 3.56 18.53
C ASN A 78 4.80 2.22 17.87
N VAL A 79 3.64 2.13 17.21
CA VAL A 79 3.22 0.92 16.49
C VAL A 79 4.14 0.67 15.30
N TYR A 80 4.51 1.72 14.56
CA TYR A 80 5.44 1.58 13.43
C TYR A 80 6.79 1.05 13.89
N ASN A 81 7.39 1.65 14.93
CA ASN A 81 8.67 1.21 15.48
C ASN A 81 8.59 -0.21 16.05
N GLU A 82 7.49 -0.57 16.73
CA GLU A 82 7.29 -1.93 17.23
C GLU A 82 7.35 -2.96 16.10
N LEU A 83 6.62 -2.73 15.01
CA LEU A 83 6.59 -3.64 13.85
C LEU A 83 7.95 -3.70 13.14
N LEU A 84 8.59 -2.54 12.88
CA LEU A 84 9.92 -2.46 12.27
C LEU A 84 10.97 -3.18 13.12
N ASN A 85 10.97 -3.00 14.45
CA ASN A 85 11.89 -3.64 15.37
C ASN A 85 11.71 -5.17 15.46
N HIS A 86 10.52 -5.66 15.08
CA HIS A 86 10.27 -7.10 14.95
C HIS A 86 10.59 -7.64 13.54
N GLY A 87 11.21 -6.83 12.69
CA GLY A 87 11.71 -7.25 11.38
C GLY A 87 10.71 -7.12 10.24
N PHE A 88 9.52 -6.53 10.46
CA PHE A 88 8.59 -6.24 9.38
C PHE A 88 9.08 -5.05 8.55
N GLY A 89 8.79 -5.07 7.24
CA GLY A 89 8.85 -3.90 6.38
C GLY A 89 7.46 -3.27 6.29
N LEU A 90 7.40 -1.94 6.20
CA LEU A 90 6.14 -1.22 6.23
C LEU A 90 5.97 -0.30 5.02
N TRP A 91 4.83 -0.40 4.36
CA TRP A 91 4.27 0.62 3.47
C TRP A 91 3.21 1.38 4.25
N ILE A 92 3.52 2.62 4.66
CA ILE A 92 2.65 3.36 5.57
C ILE A 92 1.88 4.45 4.84
N ASP A 93 0.55 4.37 4.95
CA ASP A 93 -0.38 5.42 4.53
C ASP A 93 -0.97 6.11 5.78
N ALA A 94 -0.55 7.35 6.02
CA ALA A 94 -0.84 8.09 7.26
C ALA A 94 -1.12 9.57 7.01
N ASN A 95 -1.64 9.93 5.84
CA ASN A 95 -1.90 11.33 5.46
C ASN A 95 -0.71 12.25 5.78
N TRP A 96 0.43 11.94 5.18
CA TRP A 96 1.73 12.59 5.44
C TRP A 96 1.77 14.06 5.10
N MET A 97 0.81 14.55 4.30
CA MET A 97 0.74 15.95 3.86
C MET A 97 0.21 16.89 4.94
N ILE A 98 -0.51 16.39 5.95
CA ILE A 98 -0.95 17.22 7.08
C ILE A 98 0.28 17.65 7.89
N ASP A 99 0.42 18.96 8.12
CA ASP A 99 1.47 19.56 8.95
C ASP A 99 2.89 19.09 8.57
N ASP A 100 3.11 18.74 7.29
CA ASP A 100 4.40 18.26 6.78
C ASP A 100 4.98 17.08 7.58
N ARG A 101 4.14 16.15 8.06
CA ARG A 101 4.52 15.03 8.95
C ARG A 101 5.66 14.18 8.40
N TYR A 102 5.76 14.05 7.07
CA TYR A 102 6.86 13.33 6.41
C TYR A 102 8.25 13.87 6.80
N ARG A 103 8.35 15.13 7.23
CA ARG A 103 9.63 15.74 7.64
C ARG A 103 10.17 15.16 8.94
N HIS A 104 9.30 14.59 9.79
CA HIS A 104 9.67 14.05 11.10
C HIS A 104 10.03 12.55 11.07
N ILE A 105 9.94 11.89 9.93
CA ILE A 105 10.15 10.44 9.82
C ILE A 105 11.51 10.03 10.40
N HIS A 106 12.61 10.69 10.00
CA HIS A 106 13.95 10.37 10.49
C HIS A 106 14.16 10.62 11.99
N GLU A 107 13.33 11.46 12.60
CA GLU A 107 13.39 11.73 14.04
C GLU A 107 12.57 10.72 14.85
N LYS A 108 11.54 10.14 14.23
CA LYS A 108 10.53 9.31 14.87
C LYS A 108 10.66 7.82 14.57
N ILE A 109 11.29 7.48 13.44
CA ILE A 109 11.48 6.08 13.01
C ILE A 109 12.93 5.66 13.27
N GLU A 110 13.07 4.55 13.98
CA GLU A 110 14.36 4.01 14.40
C GLU A 110 15.08 3.24 13.28
N SER A 111 14.32 2.56 12.40
CA SER A 111 14.81 1.70 11.32
C SER A 111 14.15 2.05 9.98
N PRO A 112 14.48 3.21 9.36
CA PRO A 112 13.79 3.69 8.17
C PRO A 112 14.14 2.91 6.88
N GLU A 113 15.14 2.03 6.90
CA GLU A 113 15.56 1.24 5.74
C GLU A 113 14.52 0.22 5.27
N ARG A 114 13.56 -0.13 6.13
CA ARG A 114 12.44 -1.01 5.82
C ARG A 114 11.10 -0.26 5.77
N LEU A 115 11.16 1.02 5.44
CA LEU A 115 9.99 1.89 5.37
C LEU A 115 9.83 2.48 3.98
N GLU A 116 8.63 2.37 3.42
CA GLU A 116 8.18 3.17 2.28
C GLU A 116 6.94 3.98 2.69
N ILE A 117 6.87 5.19 2.16
CA ILE A 117 5.81 6.16 2.48
C ILE A 117 4.83 6.22 1.33
N ILE A 118 3.55 6.08 1.64
CA ILE A 118 2.48 6.21 0.66
C ILE A 118 1.96 7.65 0.68
N LEU A 119 2.01 8.31 -0.48
CA LEU A 119 1.35 9.57 -0.72
C LEU A 119 0.17 9.33 -1.67
N SER A 120 -1.03 9.56 -1.14
CA SER A 120 -2.28 9.29 -1.84
C SER A 120 -2.75 10.51 -2.65
N SER A 121 -3.31 10.26 -3.83
CA SER A 121 -3.94 11.29 -4.66
C SER A 121 -5.05 12.04 -3.92
N GLU A 122 -5.77 11.38 -3.01
CA GLU A 122 -6.84 12.01 -2.22
C GLU A 122 -6.32 13.09 -1.25
N THR A 123 -5.03 13.05 -0.89
CA THR A 123 -4.42 14.00 0.05
C THR A 123 -3.66 15.14 -0.64
N LEU A 124 -3.43 15.03 -1.95
CA LEU A 124 -2.76 16.04 -2.76
C LEU A 124 -3.76 17.07 -3.27
N SER A 125 -3.40 18.35 -3.19
CA SER A 125 -4.26 19.48 -3.61
C SER A 125 -3.68 20.30 -4.76
N SER A 126 -2.38 20.13 -5.09
CA SER A 126 -1.73 20.85 -6.17
C SER A 126 -0.54 20.09 -6.77
N LEU A 127 -0.16 20.44 -7.99
CA LEU A 127 1.04 19.90 -8.66
C LEU A 127 2.33 20.22 -7.89
N ASP A 128 2.39 21.36 -7.20
CA ASP A 128 3.57 21.73 -6.41
C ASP A 128 3.86 20.71 -5.30
N GLN A 129 2.83 20.08 -4.75
CA GLN A 129 2.98 19.05 -3.71
C GLN A 129 3.66 17.78 -4.20
N PHE A 130 3.71 17.53 -5.51
CA PHE A 130 4.49 16.42 -6.05
C PHE A 130 6.00 16.58 -5.80
N SER A 131 6.48 17.78 -5.49
CA SER A 131 7.86 18.00 -5.04
C SER A 131 8.20 17.23 -3.75
N THR A 132 7.21 16.85 -2.94
CA THR A 132 7.40 16.04 -1.75
C THR A 132 8.00 14.67 -2.06
N PHE A 133 7.66 14.08 -3.22
CA PHE A 133 8.27 12.82 -3.67
C PHE A 133 9.79 12.97 -3.81
N THR A 134 10.25 14.02 -4.47
CA THR A 134 11.69 14.31 -4.62
C THR A 134 12.35 14.54 -3.26
N GLN A 135 11.71 15.27 -2.36
CA GLN A 135 12.24 15.53 -1.01
C GLN A 135 12.39 14.27 -0.18
N LEU A 136 11.45 13.32 -0.29
CA LEU A 136 11.54 12.01 0.37
C LEU A 136 12.71 11.20 -0.18
N ILE A 137 12.84 11.12 -1.51
CA ILE A 137 13.93 10.39 -2.19
C ILE A 137 15.30 10.95 -1.79
N GLU A 138 15.46 12.26 -1.77
CA GLU A 138 16.70 12.93 -1.34
C GLU A 138 17.09 12.61 0.11
N LYS A 139 16.09 12.31 0.94
CA LYS A 139 16.28 11.84 2.32
C LYS A 139 16.48 10.31 2.43
N GLY A 140 16.51 9.60 1.31
CA GLY A 140 16.66 8.13 1.28
C GLY A 140 15.41 7.36 1.64
N ILE A 141 14.24 8.00 1.65
CA ILE A 141 12.93 7.37 1.86
C ILE A 141 12.30 7.11 0.49
N GLN A 142 11.86 5.88 0.23
CA GLN A 142 11.19 5.54 -1.01
C GLN A 142 9.70 5.86 -0.91
N PRO A 143 9.18 6.74 -1.78
CA PRO A 143 7.76 7.01 -1.84
C PRO A 143 7.03 6.02 -2.77
N ILE A 144 5.81 5.69 -2.37
CA ILE A 144 4.81 5.04 -3.22
C ILE A 144 3.73 6.09 -3.52
N PHE A 145 3.37 6.27 -4.77
CA PHE A 145 2.20 7.06 -5.12
C PHE A 145 0.96 6.17 -5.09
N SER A 146 -0.09 6.55 -4.37
CA SER A 146 -1.39 5.87 -4.42
C SER A 146 -2.37 6.67 -5.27
N LEU A 147 -2.83 6.06 -6.34
CA LEU A 147 -3.89 6.58 -7.20
C LEU A 147 -5.21 5.94 -6.78
N ASP A 148 -5.93 6.64 -5.92
CA ASP A 148 -7.18 6.16 -5.35
C ASP A 148 -8.36 6.53 -6.26
N ARG A 149 -9.23 5.56 -6.51
CA ARG A 149 -10.39 5.71 -7.38
C ARG A 149 -11.67 5.36 -6.64
N LYS A 150 -12.75 6.04 -7.01
CA LYS A 150 -14.10 5.75 -6.54
C LYS A 150 -15.08 6.01 -7.67
N SER A 151 -16.00 5.08 -7.91
CA SER A 151 -17.00 5.17 -8.98
C SER A 151 -16.37 5.46 -10.36
N GLY A 152 -15.20 4.84 -10.61
CA GLY A 152 -14.45 4.98 -11.85
C GLY A 152 -13.66 6.28 -12.01
N GLN A 153 -13.72 7.20 -11.04
CA GLN A 153 -13.00 8.48 -11.05
C GLN A 153 -11.84 8.48 -10.08
N THR A 154 -10.76 9.19 -10.37
CA THR A 154 -9.68 9.43 -9.44
C THR A 154 -10.13 10.39 -8.34
N ILE A 155 -9.79 10.07 -7.11
CA ILE A 155 -10.06 10.94 -5.96
C ILE A 155 -8.86 11.86 -5.79
N THR A 156 -9.14 13.16 -5.81
CA THR A 156 -8.18 14.23 -5.51
C THR A 156 -8.87 15.28 -4.67
N GLN A 157 -8.09 16.17 -4.04
CA GLN A 157 -8.69 17.39 -3.50
C GLN A 157 -9.23 18.25 -4.65
N PRO A 158 -10.33 19.01 -4.45
CA PRO A 158 -10.85 19.93 -5.46
C PRO A 158 -9.77 20.93 -5.91
N GLY A 159 -9.58 21.07 -7.22
CA GLY A 159 -8.60 21.98 -7.79
C GLY A 159 -8.00 21.48 -9.10
N GLU A 160 -6.78 21.92 -9.42
CA GLU A 160 -6.14 21.59 -10.69
C GLU A 160 -5.93 20.08 -10.93
N LEU A 161 -5.71 19.30 -9.87
CA LEU A 161 -5.50 17.84 -9.98
C LEU A 161 -6.75 17.10 -10.42
N SER A 162 -7.93 17.61 -10.10
CA SER A 162 -9.20 16.97 -10.48
C SER A 162 -9.50 17.05 -11.99
N GLU A 163 -8.80 17.93 -12.70
CA GLU A 163 -8.93 18.11 -14.15
C GLU A 163 -7.97 17.18 -14.94
N LEU A 164 -7.00 16.57 -14.26
CA LEU A 164 -6.00 15.74 -14.91
C LEU A 164 -6.48 14.30 -15.10
N ALA A 165 -6.12 13.71 -16.24
CA ALA A 165 -6.33 12.29 -16.45
C ALA A 165 -5.46 11.46 -15.46
N PRO A 166 -5.93 10.25 -15.05
CA PRO A 166 -5.17 9.39 -14.12
C PRO A 166 -3.71 9.18 -14.54
N ILE A 167 -3.47 8.96 -15.83
CA ILE A 167 -2.13 8.74 -16.38
C ILE A 167 -1.24 9.99 -16.26
N GLU A 168 -1.80 11.19 -16.31
CA GLU A 168 -1.03 12.43 -16.18
C GLU A 168 -0.52 12.59 -14.73
N LEU A 169 -1.35 12.29 -13.72
CA LEU A 169 -0.95 12.26 -12.32
C LEU A 169 0.18 11.24 -12.08
N VAL A 170 0.06 10.05 -12.66
CA VAL A 170 1.09 9.01 -12.57
C VAL A 170 2.40 9.46 -13.22
N LYS A 171 2.33 10.09 -14.40
CA LYS A 171 3.52 10.65 -15.08
C LYS A 171 4.18 11.74 -14.25
N GLU A 172 3.40 12.61 -13.61
CA GLU A 172 3.98 13.64 -12.74
C GLU A 172 4.74 13.03 -11.56
N ALA A 173 4.15 12.04 -10.87
CA ALA A 173 4.85 11.33 -9.80
C ALA A 173 6.11 10.61 -10.32
N TYR A 174 6.04 9.94 -11.47
CA TYR A 174 7.15 9.26 -12.10
C TYR A 174 8.30 10.23 -12.46
N ASN A 175 7.99 11.41 -12.98
CA ASN A 175 8.96 12.47 -13.30
C ASN A 175 9.65 13.03 -12.04
N ARG A 176 9.00 12.92 -10.88
CA ARG A 176 9.57 13.25 -9.55
C ARG A 176 10.40 12.12 -8.94
N GLY A 177 10.59 11.02 -9.64
CA GLY A 177 11.43 9.90 -9.22
C GLY A 177 10.67 8.74 -8.58
N VAL A 178 9.34 8.79 -8.48
CA VAL A 178 8.53 7.66 -7.99
C VAL A 178 8.69 6.45 -8.93
N ARG A 179 8.88 5.26 -8.34
CA ARG A 179 9.00 4.00 -9.07
C ARG A 179 8.01 2.95 -8.60
N SER A 180 7.11 3.33 -7.70
CA SER A 180 6.07 2.45 -7.14
C SER A 180 4.73 3.14 -7.15
N LEU A 181 3.72 2.46 -7.66
CA LEU A 181 2.37 2.96 -7.80
C LEU A 181 1.38 1.97 -7.22
N ILE A 182 0.50 2.44 -6.36
CA ILE A 182 -0.73 1.73 -5.99
C ILE A 182 -1.86 2.26 -6.88
N VAL A 183 -2.65 1.36 -7.47
CA VAL A 183 -3.92 1.70 -8.13
C VAL A 183 -5.02 1.00 -7.34
N LEU A 184 -5.82 1.76 -6.62
CA LEU A 184 -6.82 1.23 -5.70
C LEU A 184 -8.23 1.70 -6.07
N ASP A 185 -9.17 0.75 -6.16
CA ASP A 185 -10.61 1.05 -6.27
C ASP A 185 -11.26 0.93 -4.90
N LEU A 186 -11.59 2.07 -4.28
CA LEU A 186 -12.16 2.12 -2.93
C LEU A 186 -13.56 1.52 -2.84
N ASP A 187 -14.32 1.46 -3.95
CA ASP A 187 -15.61 0.79 -3.95
C ASP A 187 -15.49 -0.74 -3.74
N SER A 188 -14.32 -1.29 -3.99
CA SER A 188 -14.03 -2.71 -3.83
C SER A 188 -13.44 -3.08 -2.47
N VAL A 189 -12.86 -2.10 -1.75
CA VAL A 189 -12.15 -2.34 -0.47
C VAL A 189 -13.09 -2.91 0.59
N GLY A 190 -12.69 -4.02 1.22
CA GLY A 190 -13.44 -4.67 2.32
C GLY A 190 -14.76 -5.32 1.90
N THR A 191 -15.10 -5.35 0.61
CA THR A 191 -16.39 -5.88 0.15
C THR A 191 -16.38 -7.36 -0.20
N MET A 192 -15.21 -7.94 -0.43
CA MET A 192 -15.04 -9.32 -0.92
C MET A 192 -15.92 -9.65 -2.15
N LYS A 193 -16.15 -8.65 -3.02
CA LYS A 193 -16.96 -8.84 -4.23
C LYS A 193 -16.17 -9.41 -5.41
N GLY A 194 -14.86 -9.59 -5.21
CA GLY A 194 -13.93 -9.97 -6.26
C GLY A 194 -13.56 -8.80 -7.17
N ILE A 195 -12.59 -9.06 -8.04
CA ILE A 195 -12.21 -8.11 -9.07
C ILE A 195 -13.35 -8.06 -10.08
N GLN A 196 -14.15 -6.98 -9.99
CA GLN A 196 -15.26 -6.80 -10.90
C GLN A 196 -14.71 -6.57 -12.32
N ASN A 197 -15.32 -7.29 -13.23
CA ASN A 197 -15.22 -7.25 -14.69
C ASN A 197 -13.94 -6.61 -15.25
N LYS A 198 -13.12 -7.40 -15.92
CA LYS A 198 -11.83 -7.01 -16.54
C LYS A 198 -11.90 -5.72 -17.40
N ASP A 199 -13.12 -5.32 -17.80
CA ASP A 199 -13.35 -4.18 -18.71
C ASP A 199 -13.68 -2.87 -17.99
N VAL A 200 -13.97 -2.87 -16.69
CA VAL A 200 -14.47 -1.68 -15.95
C VAL A 200 -13.62 -1.35 -14.71
N GLY A 201 -12.84 -2.31 -14.21
CA GLY A 201 -12.02 -2.13 -13.00
C GLY A 201 -10.70 -1.38 -13.24
N VAL A 202 -9.75 -1.62 -12.36
CA VAL A 202 -8.39 -1.04 -12.44
C VAL A 202 -7.55 -1.63 -13.57
N GLY A 203 -7.90 -2.81 -14.10
CA GLY A 203 -7.13 -3.55 -15.10
C GLY A 203 -6.76 -2.75 -16.37
N PRO A 204 -7.72 -2.11 -17.05
CA PRO A 204 -7.42 -1.30 -18.24
C PRO A 204 -6.44 -0.16 -17.96
N LEU A 205 -6.60 0.52 -16.82
CA LEU A 205 -5.70 1.60 -16.42
C LEU A 205 -4.28 1.06 -16.11
N ILE A 206 -4.18 -0.11 -15.45
CA ILE A 206 -2.89 -0.76 -15.20
C ILE A 206 -2.19 -1.08 -16.52
N GLN A 207 -2.91 -1.60 -17.50
CA GLN A 207 -2.34 -1.92 -18.81
C GLN A 207 -1.87 -0.66 -19.56
N GLU A 208 -2.66 0.43 -19.53
CA GLU A 208 -2.27 1.72 -20.09
C GLU A 208 -0.98 2.24 -19.45
N ILE A 209 -0.92 2.23 -18.10
CA ILE A 209 0.26 2.68 -17.35
C ILE A 209 1.49 1.84 -17.73
N LYS A 210 1.35 0.51 -17.82
CA LYS A 210 2.47 -0.39 -18.18
C LYS A 210 2.98 -0.18 -19.60
N GLN A 211 2.13 0.20 -20.54
CA GLN A 211 2.54 0.53 -21.90
C GLN A 211 3.43 1.77 -21.95
N GLU A 212 3.15 2.77 -21.11
CA GLU A 212 3.88 4.03 -21.10
C GLU A 212 5.06 4.04 -20.11
N LEU A 213 4.95 3.35 -18.98
CA LEU A 213 5.90 3.35 -17.87
C LEU A 213 6.21 1.90 -17.46
N SER A 214 6.92 1.18 -18.30
CA SER A 214 7.14 -0.27 -18.17
C SER A 214 7.94 -0.68 -16.94
N ASP A 215 8.81 0.19 -16.43
CA ASP A 215 9.65 -0.02 -15.24
C ASP A 215 8.95 0.35 -13.92
N LEU A 216 7.74 0.91 -13.98
CA LEU A 216 6.97 1.24 -12.78
C LEU A 216 6.48 -0.03 -12.08
N ARG A 217 6.78 -0.18 -10.79
CA ARG A 217 6.23 -1.24 -9.94
C ARG A 217 4.78 -0.92 -9.65
N ILE A 218 3.86 -1.76 -10.13
CA ILE A 218 2.42 -1.57 -9.93
C ILE A 218 1.93 -2.51 -8.84
N ILE A 219 1.19 -1.94 -7.92
CA ILE A 219 0.52 -2.59 -6.80
C ILE A 219 -0.97 -2.32 -6.95
N SER A 220 -1.81 -3.30 -6.69
CA SER A 220 -3.25 -3.09 -6.66
C SER A 220 -3.92 -3.99 -5.63
N GLY A 221 -5.21 -3.82 -5.40
CA GLY A 221 -5.95 -4.61 -4.44
C GLY A 221 -7.41 -4.15 -4.32
N GLY A 222 -8.04 -4.57 -3.22
CA GLY A 222 -9.44 -4.29 -2.96
C GLY A 222 -10.37 -5.39 -3.45
N GLY A 223 -11.23 -5.89 -2.56
CA GLY A 223 -12.23 -6.89 -2.87
C GLY A 223 -11.75 -8.32 -3.12
N ILE A 224 -10.47 -8.62 -2.90
CA ILE A 224 -9.90 -9.95 -3.09
C ILE A 224 -10.64 -10.97 -2.22
N ARG A 225 -11.11 -12.08 -2.84
CA ARG A 225 -11.83 -13.16 -2.19
C ARG A 225 -11.05 -14.47 -2.18
N GLU A 226 -10.35 -14.73 -3.27
CA GLU A 226 -9.78 -16.03 -3.60
C GLU A 226 -8.52 -15.88 -4.47
N VAL A 227 -7.83 -16.98 -4.71
CA VAL A 227 -6.57 -17.08 -5.46
C VAL A 227 -6.71 -16.51 -6.88
N GLU A 228 -7.84 -16.74 -7.53
CA GLU A 228 -8.13 -16.28 -8.89
C GLU A 228 -8.17 -14.77 -9.01
N ASP A 229 -8.63 -14.05 -7.97
CA ASP A 229 -8.60 -12.60 -7.93
C ASP A 229 -7.15 -12.09 -7.90
N VAL A 230 -6.28 -12.74 -7.11
CA VAL A 230 -4.84 -12.42 -7.08
C VAL A 230 -4.20 -12.66 -8.44
N LYS A 231 -4.43 -13.83 -9.05
CA LYS A 231 -3.92 -14.16 -10.39
C LYS A 231 -4.35 -13.13 -11.43
N SER A 232 -5.60 -12.70 -11.38
CA SER A 232 -6.15 -11.71 -12.32
C SER A 232 -5.42 -10.37 -12.27
N LEU A 233 -5.02 -9.89 -11.09
CA LEU A 233 -4.23 -8.65 -10.95
C LEU A 233 -2.78 -8.84 -11.40
N LEU A 234 -2.16 -9.98 -11.08
CA LEU A 234 -0.82 -10.29 -11.54
C LEU A 234 -0.77 -10.38 -13.08
N ASP A 235 -1.77 -11.03 -13.69
CA ASP A 235 -1.90 -11.13 -15.16
C ASP A 235 -2.16 -9.76 -15.82
N ALA A 236 -2.82 -8.84 -15.10
CA ALA A 236 -3.00 -7.46 -15.56
C ALA A 236 -1.69 -6.64 -15.53
N GLY A 237 -0.65 -7.13 -14.86
CA GLY A 237 0.68 -6.51 -14.80
C GLY A 237 1.09 -5.98 -13.44
N CYS A 238 0.33 -6.27 -12.37
CA CYS A 238 0.76 -5.95 -11.01
C CYS A 238 1.94 -6.82 -10.59
N GLN A 239 2.83 -6.27 -9.79
CA GLN A 239 3.88 -7.02 -9.11
C GLN A 239 3.45 -7.43 -7.70
N HIS A 240 2.57 -6.66 -7.08
CA HIS A 240 2.04 -6.97 -5.75
C HIS A 240 0.54 -6.73 -5.67
N VAL A 241 -0.11 -7.52 -4.81
CA VAL A 241 -1.55 -7.48 -4.56
C VAL A 241 -1.80 -7.27 -3.07
N LEU A 242 -2.51 -6.20 -2.73
CA LEU A 242 -2.89 -5.86 -1.36
C LEU A 242 -4.10 -6.73 -0.94
N VAL A 243 -3.97 -7.46 0.15
CA VAL A 243 -5.00 -8.38 0.63
C VAL A 243 -5.22 -8.23 2.13
N ALA A 244 -6.46 -8.03 2.55
CA ALA A 244 -6.88 -8.00 3.95
C ALA A 244 -7.85 -9.15 4.25
N SER A 245 -9.13 -8.99 3.89
CA SER A 245 -10.24 -9.85 4.31
C SER A 245 -10.02 -11.32 3.95
N ALA A 246 -9.51 -11.63 2.76
CA ALA A 246 -9.28 -13.02 2.35
C ALA A 246 -8.23 -13.74 3.21
N ILE A 247 -7.24 -13.01 3.75
CA ILE A 247 -6.27 -13.56 4.71
C ILE A 247 -6.95 -13.77 6.07
N HIS A 248 -7.69 -12.80 6.57
CA HIS A 248 -8.43 -12.90 7.82
C HIS A 248 -9.43 -14.04 7.84
N GLU A 249 -10.07 -14.32 6.70
CA GLU A 249 -11.05 -15.38 6.49
C GLU A 249 -10.41 -16.74 6.16
N LEU A 250 -9.07 -16.84 6.15
CA LEU A 250 -8.30 -18.04 5.77
C LEU A 250 -8.64 -18.58 4.37
N LYS A 251 -9.05 -17.72 3.45
CA LYS A 251 -9.39 -18.09 2.06
C LYS A 251 -8.18 -18.19 1.13
N LEU A 252 -7.06 -17.60 1.54
CA LEU A 252 -5.76 -17.80 0.93
C LEU A 252 -4.91 -18.62 1.89
N THR A 253 -4.56 -19.83 1.47
CA THR A 253 -3.68 -20.70 2.26
C THR A 253 -2.20 -20.30 2.05
N PRO A 254 -1.29 -20.71 2.95
CA PRO A 254 0.14 -20.52 2.72
C PRO A 254 0.62 -21.13 1.39
N ASP A 255 0.10 -22.30 1.02
CA ASP A 255 0.44 -22.97 -0.25
C ASP A 255 0.00 -22.12 -1.45
N ASP A 256 -1.21 -21.56 -1.43
CA ASP A 256 -1.70 -20.66 -2.47
C ASP A 256 -0.79 -19.44 -2.67
N VAL A 257 -0.36 -18.83 -1.56
CA VAL A 257 0.51 -17.65 -1.61
C VAL A 257 1.92 -18.01 -2.08
N MET A 258 2.41 -19.20 -1.74
CA MET A 258 3.74 -19.69 -2.14
C MET A 258 3.84 -19.99 -3.63
N GLU A 259 2.74 -20.26 -4.33
CA GLU A 259 2.71 -20.46 -5.78
C GLU A 259 2.98 -19.17 -6.58
N PHE A 260 2.74 -18.00 -5.97
CA PHE A 260 2.94 -16.73 -6.64
C PHE A 260 4.43 -16.36 -6.74
N PRO A 261 4.81 -15.67 -7.83
CA PRO A 261 6.19 -15.24 -8.02
C PRO A 261 6.65 -14.34 -6.87
N VAL A 262 7.94 -14.42 -6.60
CA VAL A 262 8.62 -13.51 -5.70
C VAL A 262 9.35 -12.50 -6.57
N SER A 263 9.06 -11.23 -6.40
CA SER A 263 9.81 -10.18 -7.08
C SER A 263 11.04 -9.83 -6.27
N PRO A 264 12.24 -9.72 -6.90
CA PRO A 264 13.34 -9.06 -6.25
C PRO A 264 12.90 -7.63 -5.93
N PHE A 265 13.00 -7.25 -4.67
CA PHE A 265 12.76 -5.90 -4.25
C PHE A 265 13.95 -5.07 -4.74
N ASP A 266 13.81 -4.47 -5.92
CA ASP A 266 14.73 -3.45 -6.36
C ASP A 266 14.36 -2.17 -5.59
N LEU A 267 15.09 -1.93 -4.49
CA LEU A 267 15.10 -0.66 -3.77
C LEU A 267 15.66 0.39 -4.73
N GLY A 268 14.88 0.76 -5.74
CA GLY A 268 15.18 1.63 -6.86
C GLY A 268 16.68 1.90 -7.01
N SER A 269 17.24 1.60 -8.14
CA SER A 269 18.66 1.67 -8.51
C SER A 269 19.34 3.04 -8.28
N GLY A 270 19.12 3.66 -7.13
CA GLY A 270 19.76 4.87 -6.65
C GLY A 270 20.96 4.62 -5.73
N ARG A 271 21.22 3.37 -5.33
CA ARG A 271 22.46 2.99 -4.64
C ARG A 271 23.37 2.29 -5.64
N SER A 272 24.16 3.06 -6.37
CA SER A 272 25.42 2.60 -6.93
C SER A 272 26.22 1.99 -5.76
N LEU A 273 26.36 0.66 -5.80
CA LEU A 273 27.31 -0.04 -4.93
C LEU A 273 28.71 0.39 -5.37
N ASN A 274 29.31 1.34 -4.64
CA ASN A 274 30.73 1.57 -4.59
C ASN A 274 31.31 0.93 -3.35
#